data_fde2c0a81d5ed07415de4b2fbbd01178
#
_entry.id   fde2c0a81d5ed07415de4b2fbbd01178
#
_cell.length_a   1.000
_cell.length_b   1.000
_cell.length_c   1.000
_cell.angle_alpha   90.00
_cell.angle_beta   90.00
_cell.angle_gamma   90.00
#
_symmetry.space_group_name_H-M   'P 1'
#
loop_
_entity.id
_entity.type
_entity.pdbx_description
1 polymer ?
#
loop_
_entity_poly.entity_id
_entity_poly.type
_entity_poly.pdbx_seq_one_letter_code
_entity_poly.pdbx_strand_id
1 'polypeptide(L)'
;PWSFFREATRCVVPGGKMFLMEPWVTAWSNLIYRHFHHEPFDPEAKDWEFETTGPLAGANQALSWIIFSRDRERFEKEFPEWRIERIEPRMPFRYLLSGGFSFRSFMPGWSHEAWRTFENCLQPVMNKLATVAYIVLVKVK
;
A
#
# COMPACT_ATOMS: atom_id res chain seq x y z
N PRO A 1 -11.94 1.57 -6.76
CA PRO A 1 -11.49 2.67 -5.88
C PRO A 1 -12.43 3.87 -5.90
N TRP A 2 -13.15 4.14 -7.01
CA TRP A 2 -14.04 5.30 -7.18
C TRP A 2 -15.04 5.47 -6.05
N SER A 3 -15.81 4.40 -5.75
CA SER A 3 -16.81 4.42 -4.68
C SER A 3 -16.19 4.68 -3.31
N PHE A 4 -14.99 4.12 -3.08
CA PHE A 4 -14.24 4.32 -1.84
C PHE A 4 -13.87 5.79 -1.63
N PHE A 5 -13.26 6.45 -2.64
CA PHE A 5 -12.86 7.86 -2.51
C PHE A 5 -14.05 8.80 -2.45
N ARG A 6 -15.13 8.52 -3.18
CA ARG A 6 -16.36 9.30 -3.08
C ARG A 6 -16.97 9.24 -1.66
N GLU A 7 -17.01 8.04 -1.09
CA GLU A 7 -17.52 7.87 0.27
C GLU A 7 -16.57 8.48 1.32
N ALA A 8 -15.27 8.33 1.16
CA ALA A 8 -14.29 9.00 2.02
C ALA A 8 -14.43 10.53 1.94
N THR A 9 -14.66 11.08 0.74
CA THR A 9 -14.93 12.52 0.56
C THR A 9 -16.19 12.97 1.30
N ARG A 10 -17.22 12.14 1.33
CA ARG A 10 -18.46 12.43 2.06
C ARG A 10 -18.26 12.38 3.58
N CYS A 11 -17.47 11.45 4.09
CA CYS A 11 -17.32 11.18 5.52
C CYS A 11 -16.27 12.03 6.22
N VAL A 12 -15.20 12.40 5.53
CA VAL A 12 -14.07 13.13 6.11
C VAL A 12 -14.32 14.63 6.01
N VAL A 13 -14.13 15.37 7.09
CA VAL A 13 -14.25 16.83 7.10
C VAL A 13 -13.05 17.51 6.42
N PRO A 14 -13.17 18.72 5.87
CA PRO A 14 -12.04 19.49 5.40
C PRO A 14 -10.94 19.61 6.46
N GLY A 15 -9.69 19.42 6.07
CA GLY A 15 -8.53 19.32 6.98
C GLY A 15 -8.35 17.95 7.63
N GLY A 16 -9.34 17.06 7.52
CA GLY A 16 -9.25 15.68 8.00
C GLY A 16 -8.25 14.85 7.20
N LYS A 17 -7.73 13.79 7.82
CA LYS A 17 -6.71 12.92 7.21
C LYS A 17 -7.21 11.49 7.07
N MET A 18 -6.81 10.85 6.00
CA MET A 18 -6.97 9.42 5.78
C MET A 18 -5.59 8.77 5.77
N PHE A 19 -5.45 7.69 6.54
CA PHE A 19 -4.23 6.90 6.66
C PHE A 19 -4.48 5.54 6.02
N LEU A 20 -3.64 5.18 5.06
CA LEU A 20 -3.67 3.89 4.39
C LEU A 20 -2.35 3.19 4.62
N MET A 21 -2.40 1.87 4.80
CA MET A 21 -1.24 1.00 4.80
C MET A 21 -1.49 -0.08 3.74
N GLU A 22 -0.77 0.03 2.65
CA GLU A 22 -1.07 -0.73 1.44
C GLU A 22 0.18 -1.41 0.88
N PRO A 23 0.03 -2.53 0.16
CA PRO A 23 1.11 -3.11 -0.60
C PRO A 23 1.76 -2.09 -1.53
N TRP A 24 3.08 -2.13 -1.64
CA TRP A 24 3.83 -1.13 -2.39
C TRP A 24 4.80 -1.77 -3.38
N VAL A 25 4.83 -1.26 -4.60
CA VAL A 25 5.67 -1.81 -5.67
C VAL A 25 7.11 -1.34 -5.51
N THR A 26 7.99 -2.29 -5.28
CA THR A 26 9.45 -2.14 -5.29
C THR A 26 10.07 -3.35 -6.00
N ALA A 27 11.37 -3.34 -6.24
CA ALA A 27 12.04 -4.51 -6.83
C ALA A 27 11.88 -5.76 -5.93
N TRP A 28 12.00 -5.58 -4.61
CA TRP A 28 11.84 -6.66 -3.63
C TRP A 28 10.39 -7.14 -3.53
N SER A 29 9.46 -6.23 -3.33
CA SER A 29 8.04 -6.59 -3.18
C SER A 29 7.48 -7.27 -4.44
N ASN A 30 7.89 -6.81 -5.63
CA ASN A 30 7.47 -7.42 -6.88
C ASN A 30 7.91 -8.90 -6.97
N LEU A 31 9.14 -9.19 -6.54
CA LEU A 31 9.61 -10.58 -6.44
C LEU A 31 8.76 -11.40 -5.46
N ILE A 32 8.51 -10.84 -4.28
CA ILE A 32 7.79 -11.53 -3.21
C ILE A 32 6.32 -11.75 -3.56
N TYR A 33 5.61 -10.69 -3.95
CA TYR A 33 4.17 -10.79 -4.24
C TYR A 33 3.89 -11.70 -5.43
N ARG A 34 4.70 -11.65 -6.48
CA ARG A 34 4.50 -12.52 -7.66
C ARG A 34 4.70 -14.01 -7.37
N HIS A 35 5.55 -14.38 -6.41
CA HIS A 35 5.91 -15.78 -6.17
C HIS A 35 5.25 -16.38 -4.94
N PHE A 36 4.89 -15.58 -3.97
CA PHE A 36 4.43 -16.06 -2.67
C PHE A 36 3.01 -15.59 -2.28
N HIS A 37 2.43 -14.64 -3.03
CA HIS A 37 1.07 -14.18 -2.76
C HIS A 37 0.07 -14.83 -3.71
N HIS A 38 -1.11 -15.18 -3.21
CA HIS A 38 -2.16 -15.82 -3.99
C HIS A 38 -3.06 -14.82 -4.76
N GLU A 39 -3.03 -13.55 -4.38
CA GLU A 39 -3.77 -12.49 -5.08
C GLU A 39 -2.93 -11.85 -6.19
N PRO A 40 -3.57 -11.33 -7.24
CA PRO A 40 -2.87 -10.68 -8.34
C PRO A 40 -2.02 -9.51 -7.89
N PHE A 41 -0.79 -9.43 -8.36
CA PHE A 41 0.11 -8.29 -8.18
C PHE A 41 0.63 -7.85 -9.54
N ASP A 42 -0.14 -6.96 -10.20
CA ASP A 42 0.16 -6.46 -11.54
C ASP A 42 0.32 -4.94 -11.56
N PRO A 43 1.56 -4.43 -11.49
CA PRO A 43 1.83 -3.00 -11.57
C PRO A 43 1.52 -2.37 -12.94
N GLU A 44 1.42 -3.21 -13.99
CA GLU A 44 1.19 -2.77 -15.38
C GLU A 44 -0.30 -2.69 -15.73
N ALA A 45 -1.20 -3.08 -14.81
CA ALA A 45 -2.63 -3.00 -15.02
C ALA A 45 -3.05 -1.59 -15.46
N LYS A 46 -3.85 -1.51 -16.53
CA LYS A 46 -4.22 -0.23 -17.16
C LYS A 46 -5.32 0.49 -16.40
N ASP A 47 -6.24 -0.29 -15.83
CA ASP A 47 -7.42 0.23 -15.16
C ASP A 47 -7.33 0.10 -13.64
N TRP A 48 -8.04 0.98 -12.95
CA TRP A 48 -8.19 0.94 -11.50
C TRP A 48 -9.35 0.04 -11.06
N GLU A 49 -10.12 -0.46 -12.00
CA GLU A 49 -11.24 -1.35 -11.76
C GLU A 49 -10.87 -2.79 -12.12
N PHE A 50 -11.38 -3.72 -11.33
CA PHE A 50 -11.18 -5.15 -11.50
C PHE A 50 -12.53 -5.85 -11.40
N GLU A 51 -12.72 -6.90 -12.19
CA GLU A 51 -13.85 -7.81 -12.00
C GLU A 51 -13.68 -8.52 -10.67
N THR A 52 -14.56 -8.20 -9.73
CA THR A 52 -14.59 -8.86 -8.44
C THR A 52 -15.45 -10.11 -8.53
N THR A 53 -14.83 -11.27 -8.41
CA THR A 53 -15.53 -12.57 -8.36
C THR A 53 -15.99 -12.94 -6.95
N GLY A 54 -15.83 -12.06 -5.96
CA GLY A 54 -16.23 -12.27 -4.57
C GLY A 54 -15.81 -11.10 -3.67
N PRO A 55 -16.25 -11.08 -2.40
CA PRO A 55 -16.07 -9.94 -1.51
C PRO A 55 -14.62 -9.58 -1.16
N LEU A 56 -13.66 -10.48 -1.40
CA LEU A 56 -12.24 -10.25 -1.17
C LEU A 56 -11.35 -10.83 -2.28
N ALA A 57 -11.93 -11.42 -3.33
CA ALA A 57 -11.17 -12.08 -4.38
C ALA A 57 -10.99 -11.16 -5.59
N GLY A 58 -9.75 -11.06 -6.08
CA GLY A 58 -9.44 -10.43 -7.37
C GLY A 58 -8.93 -8.98 -7.30
N ALA A 59 -8.76 -8.39 -6.12
CA ALA A 59 -8.14 -7.08 -6.02
C ALA A 59 -6.65 -7.14 -6.42
N ASN A 60 -6.23 -6.24 -7.30
CA ASN A 60 -4.81 -6.11 -7.63
C ASN A 60 -4.07 -5.46 -6.46
N GLN A 61 -3.18 -6.18 -5.81
CA GLN A 61 -2.39 -5.69 -4.68
C GLN A 61 -1.46 -4.51 -5.04
N ALA A 62 -1.15 -4.30 -6.32
CA ALA A 62 -0.39 -3.14 -6.79
C ALA A 62 -1.24 -1.87 -6.93
N LEU A 63 -2.57 -1.91 -6.69
CA LEU A 63 -3.49 -0.83 -6.99
C LEU A 63 -3.13 0.48 -6.31
N SER A 64 -2.76 0.45 -5.05
CA SER A 64 -2.42 1.66 -4.30
C SER A 64 -1.16 2.35 -4.85
N TRP A 65 -0.17 1.57 -5.27
CA TRP A 65 1.00 2.11 -5.96
C TRP A 65 0.63 2.69 -7.33
N ILE A 66 -0.23 2.00 -8.07
CA ILE A 66 -0.75 2.50 -9.36
C ILE A 66 -1.41 3.86 -9.17
N ILE A 67 -2.33 3.99 -8.22
CA ILE A 67 -3.10 5.22 -7.98
C ILE A 67 -2.20 6.37 -7.49
N PHE A 68 -1.37 6.13 -6.48
CA PHE A 68 -0.67 7.19 -5.76
C PHE A 68 0.75 7.48 -6.26
N SER A 69 1.32 6.60 -7.09
CA SER A 69 2.66 6.76 -7.63
C SER A 69 2.67 6.84 -9.14
N ARG A 70 2.24 5.78 -9.84
CA ARG A 70 2.26 5.72 -11.31
C ARG A 70 1.29 6.73 -11.94
N ASP A 71 0.04 6.73 -11.48
CA ASP A 71 -1.06 7.52 -12.04
C ASP A 71 -1.44 8.70 -11.12
N ARG A 72 -0.46 9.24 -10.40
CA ARG A 72 -0.65 10.31 -9.41
C ARG A 72 -1.40 11.52 -9.97
N GLU A 73 -1.03 11.99 -11.15
CA GLU A 73 -1.67 13.13 -11.80
C GLU A 73 -3.15 12.84 -12.10
N ARG A 74 -3.47 11.61 -12.50
CA ARG A 74 -4.85 11.19 -12.69
C ARG A 74 -5.61 11.21 -11.36
N PHE A 75 -5.02 10.71 -10.28
CA PHE A 75 -5.65 10.75 -8.95
C PHE A 75 -5.95 12.18 -8.51
N GLU A 76 -4.99 13.08 -8.60
CA GLU A 76 -5.14 14.50 -8.22
C GLU A 76 -6.19 15.24 -9.08
N LYS A 77 -6.36 14.84 -10.34
CA LYS A 77 -7.41 15.37 -11.22
C LYS A 77 -8.81 14.83 -10.91
N GLU A 78 -8.91 13.54 -10.63
CA GLU A 78 -10.20 12.86 -10.40
C GLU A 78 -10.75 13.12 -9.00
N PHE A 79 -9.87 13.34 -8.03
CA PHE A 79 -10.20 13.60 -6.62
C PHE A 79 -9.52 14.87 -6.10
N PRO A 80 -9.89 16.04 -6.65
CA PRO A 80 -9.24 17.33 -6.31
C PRO A 80 -9.49 17.77 -4.86
N GLU A 81 -10.36 17.08 -4.13
CA GLU A 81 -10.58 17.28 -2.70
C GLU A 81 -9.47 16.66 -1.85
N TRP A 82 -8.68 15.76 -2.42
CA TRP A 82 -7.63 15.06 -1.71
C TRP A 82 -6.24 15.48 -2.18
N ARG A 83 -5.35 15.72 -1.22
CA ARG A 83 -3.92 15.95 -1.47
C ARG A 83 -3.12 14.84 -0.82
N ILE A 84 -2.18 14.27 -1.56
CA ILE A 84 -1.20 13.34 -1.02
C ILE A 84 -0.21 14.15 -0.17
N GLU A 85 -0.29 14.00 1.15
CA GLU A 85 0.62 14.67 2.09
C GLU A 85 1.94 13.93 2.17
N ARG A 86 1.90 12.58 2.24
CA ARG A 86 3.08 11.76 2.46
C ARG A 86 2.87 10.33 1.94
N ILE A 87 3.93 9.75 1.39
CA ILE A 87 4.04 8.33 1.08
C ILE A 87 5.35 7.84 1.68
N GLU A 88 5.29 6.87 2.57
CA GLU A 88 6.45 6.29 3.25
C GLU A 88 6.51 4.78 3.00
N PRO A 89 7.37 4.32 2.08
CA PRO A 89 7.67 2.90 1.93
C PRO A 89 8.29 2.32 3.21
N ARG A 90 7.81 1.14 3.64
CA ARG A 90 8.16 0.54 4.94
C ARG A 90 8.15 -0.99 4.89
N MET A 91 8.61 -1.58 5.97
CA MET A 91 8.49 -2.99 6.33
C MET A 91 8.93 -3.99 5.25
N PRO A 92 10.20 -4.02 4.86
CA PRO A 92 10.70 -4.98 3.88
C PRO A 92 10.63 -6.44 4.37
N PHE A 93 10.68 -6.69 5.68
CA PHE A 93 10.77 -8.02 6.25
C PHE A 93 9.71 -8.29 7.34
N ARG A 94 9.47 -7.35 8.25
CA ARG A 94 8.55 -7.59 9.39
C ARG A 94 7.17 -8.00 8.95
N TYR A 95 6.63 -7.39 7.92
CA TYR A 95 5.34 -7.76 7.36
C TYR A 95 5.31 -9.24 6.94
N LEU A 96 6.36 -9.69 6.24
CA LEU A 96 6.48 -11.07 5.77
C LEU A 96 6.63 -12.04 6.95
N LEU A 97 7.53 -11.72 7.88
CA LEU A 97 7.87 -12.57 9.01
C LEU A 97 6.74 -12.66 10.05
N SER A 98 5.90 -11.63 10.15
CA SER A 98 4.74 -11.65 11.06
C SER A 98 3.54 -12.44 10.52
N GLY A 99 3.62 -12.96 9.31
CA GLY A 99 2.55 -13.75 8.70
C GLY A 99 1.66 -12.95 7.74
N GLY A 100 2.16 -11.84 7.18
CA GLY A 100 1.43 -10.93 6.29
C GLY A 100 0.83 -11.56 5.03
N PHE A 101 1.18 -12.80 4.69
CA PHE A 101 0.61 -13.57 3.58
C PHE A 101 -0.31 -14.71 4.03
N SER A 102 -0.98 -14.57 5.16
CA SER A 102 -1.81 -15.64 5.75
C SER A 102 -0.99 -16.88 6.18
N PHE A 103 0.32 -16.74 6.30
CA PHE A 103 1.20 -17.75 6.83
C PHE A 103 1.33 -17.62 8.36
N ARG A 104 1.83 -18.70 8.98
CA ARG A 104 2.17 -18.65 10.40
C ARG A 104 3.27 -17.62 10.64
N SER A 105 3.16 -16.88 11.74
CA SER A 105 4.23 -15.97 12.14
C SER A 105 5.51 -16.76 12.41
N PHE A 106 6.59 -16.36 11.76
CA PHE A 106 7.95 -16.84 11.98
C PHE A 106 8.76 -15.92 12.91
N MET A 107 8.15 -14.79 13.32
CA MET A 107 8.81 -13.79 14.14
C MET A 107 8.38 -13.94 15.59
N PRO A 108 9.28 -14.39 16.50
CA PRO A 108 9.01 -14.36 17.93
C PRO A 108 8.74 -12.92 18.39
N GLY A 109 7.75 -12.72 19.28
CA GLY A 109 7.34 -11.38 19.71
C GLY A 109 8.48 -10.52 20.28
N TRP A 110 9.44 -11.15 20.98
CA TRP A 110 10.62 -10.46 21.53
C TRP A 110 11.57 -9.91 20.46
N SER A 111 11.55 -10.45 19.24
CA SER A 111 12.44 -10.01 18.15
C SER A 111 11.91 -8.81 17.36
N HIS A 112 10.66 -8.38 17.59
CA HIS A 112 10.01 -7.30 16.84
C HIS A 112 10.82 -6.01 16.84
N GLU A 113 11.33 -5.58 17.99
CA GLU A 113 12.11 -4.36 18.12
C GLU A 113 13.47 -4.44 17.42
N ALA A 114 14.10 -5.61 17.45
CA ALA A 114 15.35 -5.83 16.72
C ALA A 114 15.13 -5.71 15.20
N TRP A 115 14.07 -6.33 14.68
CA TRP A 115 13.69 -6.20 13.27
C TRP A 115 13.33 -4.76 12.91
N ARG A 116 12.58 -4.05 13.76
CA ARG A 116 12.25 -2.64 13.55
C ARG A 116 13.51 -1.78 13.46
N THR A 117 14.45 -1.97 14.34
CA THR A 117 15.73 -1.25 14.36
C THR A 117 16.54 -1.54 13.09
N PHE A 118 16.63 -2.81 12.71
CA PHE A 118 17.30 -3.23 11.49
C PHE A 118 16.68 -2.58 10.25
N GLU A 119 15.35 -2.64 10.11
CA GLU A 119 14.65 -2.00 9.00
C GLU A 119 14.84 -0.47 8.96
N ASN A 120 14.93 0.19 10.12
CA ASN A 120 15.22 1.61 10.19
C ASN A 120 16.63 1.94 9.63
N CYS A 121 17.61 1.06 9.79
CA CYS A 121 18.92 1.22 9.18
C CYS A 121 18.89 1.11 7.64
N LEU A 122 17.85 0.47 7.09
CA LEU A 122 17.67 0.31 5.64
C LEU A 122 16.94 1.50 4.98
N GLN A 123 16.62 2.57 5.72
CA GLN A 123 15.90 3.74 5.19
C GLN A 123 16.46 4.27 3.86
N PRO A 124 17.79 4.37 3.65
CA PRO A 124 18.32 4.90 2.38
C PRO A 124 17.97 4.06 1.14
N VAL A 125 17.65 2.79 1.34
CA VAL A 125 17.31 1.84 0.25
C VAL A 125 15.86 1.35 0.31
N MET A 126 15.05 1.94 1.18
CA MET A 126 13.68 1.51 1.43
C MET A 126 12.80 1.57 0.18
N ASN A 127 13.03 2.51 -0.72
CA ASN A 127 12.35 2.61 -2.00
C ASN A 127 12.54 1.40 -2.94
N LYS A 128 13.55 0.54 -2.66
CA LYS A 128 13.81 -0.70 -3.40
C LYS A 128 13.36 -1.96 -2.65
N LEU A 129 13.20 -1.86 -1.33
CA LEU A 129 13.00 -3.01 -0.45
C LEU A 129 11.62 -3.04 0.23
N ALA A 130 10.92 -1.93 0.34
CA ALA A 130 9.63 -1.90 1.04
C ALA A 130 8.61 -2.89 0.43
N THR A 131 7.81 -3.52 1.29
CA THR A 131 6.68 -4.34 0.85
C THR A 131 5.35 -3.61 1.01
N VAL A 132 5.28 -2.63 1.90
CA VAL A 132 4.10 -1.79 2.10
C VAL A 132 4.49 -0.32 2.11
N ALA A 133 3.52 0.58 1.95
CA ALA A 133 3.69 2.00 2.19
C ALA A 133 2.61 2.54 3.11
N TYR A 134 2.99 3.47 3.97
CA TYR A 134 2.06 4.35 4.68
C TYR A 134 1.78 5.56 3.80
N ILE A 135 0.50 5.76 3.48
CA ILE A 135 0.03 6.84 2.63
C ILE A 135 -0.86 7.74 3.49
N VAL A 136 -0.57 9.01 3.49
CA VAL A 136 -1.37 10.01 4.20
C VAL A 136 -1.98 10.96 3.18
N LEU A 137 -3.31 10.98 3.14
CA LEU A 137 -4.09 11.91 2.34
C LEU A 137 -4.75 12.93 3.25
N VAL A 138 -4.78 14.19 2.81
CA VAL A 138 -5.48 15.28 3.50
C VAL A 138 -6.63 15.75 2.63
N LYS A 139 -7.81 15.87 3.22
CA LYS A 139 -8.93 16.51 2.55
C LYS A 139 -8.76 18.03 2.59
N VAL A 140 -8.68 18.66 1.42
CA VAL A 140 -8.42 20.11 1.30
C VAL A 140 -9.69 20.94 1.05
N LYS A 141 -10.79 20.26 0.66
CA LYS A 141 -12.10 20.92 0.38
C LYS A 141 -13.25 20.11 0.97
#